data_213ff7ebcec31152253749f6b69d4d2b
#
_entry.id   213ff7ebcec31152253749f6b69d4d2b
#
_cell.length_a   1.000
_cell.length_b   1.000
_cell.length_c   1.000
_cell.angle_alpha   90.00
_cell.angle_beta   90.00
_cell.angle_gamma   90.00
#
_symmetry.space_group_name_H-M   'P 1'
#
loop_
_entity.id
_entity.type
_entity.pdbx_description
1 polymer ?
#
loop_
_entity_poly.entity_id
_entity_poly.type
_entity_poly.pdbx_seq_one_letter_code
_entity_poly.pdbx_strand_id
1 'polypeptide(L)'
;MINAVTLVTADMAASSTFYEALGFERVVGGPDTPFTTYRVGDGFLNVQLDPAHAPVPAIWGRVIFWVVDVDAMYERALVHGYVPEMEPTDAPWGERYFHLHDPDGHELSFAKLLS
;
A
#
# COMPACT_ATOMS: atom_id res chain seq x y z
N MET A 1 -14.20 -10.37 11.22
CA MET A 1 -13.51 -9.09 10.95
C MET A 1 -12.04 -9.36 10.63
N ILE A 2 -11.51 -8.74 9.57
CA ILE A 2 -10.09 -8.85 9.26
C ILE A 2 -9.31 -7.96 10.22
N ASN A 3 -8.34 -8.55 10.94
CA ASN A 3 -7.46 -7.80 11.84
C ASN A 3 -6.24 -7.24 11.12
N ALA A 4 -5.65 -8.02 10.24
CA ALA A 4 -4.43 -7.64 9.54
C ALA A 4 -4.30 -8.37 8.21
N VAL A 5 -3.53 -7.76 7.32
CA VAL A 5 -3.03 -8.40 6.09
C VAL A 5 -1.51 -8.37 6.19
N THR A 6 -0.85 -9.47 5.87
CA THR A 6 0.61 -9.55 5.83
C THR A 6 1.07 -9.72 4.38
N LEU A 7 1.90 -8.78 3.94
CA LEU A 7 2.54 -8.82 2.61
C LEU A 7 4.02 -9.17 2.78
N VAL A 8 4.56 -9.87 1.79
CA VAL A 8 5.97 -10.28 1.83
C VAL A 8 6.80 -9.30 1.01
N THR A 9 7.97 -8.92 1.53
CA THR A 9 8.93 -8.07 0.82
C THR A 9 10.29 -8.76 0.74
N ALA A 10 10.99 -8.56 -0.36
CA ALA A 10 12.39 -8.99 -0.51
C ALA A 10 13.35 -7.96 0.09
N ASP A 11 12.89 -6.73 0.34
CA ASP A 11 13.72 -5.61 0.77
C ASP A 11 12.91 -4.73 1.74
N MET A 12 13.14 -4.91 3.05
CA MET A 12 12.40 -4.17 4.07
C MET A 12 12.68 -2.66 4.01
N ALA A 13 13.88 -2.25 3.66
CA ALA A 13 14.22 -0.84 3.55
C ALA A 13 13.41 -0.17 2.43
N ALA A 14 13.32 -0.79 1.25
CA ALA A 14 12.51 -0.28 0.15
C ALA A 14 11.03 -0.25 0.50
N SER A 15 10.54 -1.30 1.14
CA SER A 15 9.13 -1.43 1.52
C SER A 15 8.74 -0.40 2.57
N SER A 16 9.54 -0.25 3.63
CA SER A 16 9.23 0.73 4.68
C SER A 16 9.33 2.17 4.16
N THR A 17 10.28 2.46 3.29
CA THR A 17 10.36 3.77 2.64
C THR A 17 9.09 4.07 1.85
N PHE A 18 8.59 3.09 1.10
CA PHE A 18 7.39 3.22 0.30
C PHE A 18 6.15 3.52 1.16
N TYR A 19 5.85 2.64 2.12
CA TYR A 19 4.64 2.80 2.94
C TYR A 19 4.69 4.06 3.79
N GLU A 20 5.85 4.39 4.36
CA GLU A 20 5.99 5.60 5.18
C GLU A 20 5.91 6.88 4.34
N ALA A 21 6.41 6.86 3.10
CA ALA A 21 6.24 7.97 2.16
C ALA A 21 4.76 8.25 1.87
N LEU A 22 3.94 7.21 1.81
CA LEU A 22 2.50 7.34 1.59
C LEU A 22 1.72 7.71 2.85
N GLY A 23 2.39 7.84 3.99
CA GLY A 23 1.77 8.28 5.23
C GLY A 23 1.31 7.16 6.14
N PHE A 24 1.66 5.91 5.89
CA PHE A 24 1.34 4.81 6.79
C PHE A 24 2.07 5.00 8.11
N GLU A 25 1.36 4.79 9.22
CA GLU A 25 1.90 4.94 10.57
C GLU A 25 2.55 3.66 11.03
N ARG A 26 3.87 3.69 11.21
CA ARG A 26 4.60 2.53 11.73
C ARG A 26 4.30 2.34 13.21
N VAL A 27 3.92 1.12 13.58
CA VAL A 27 3.70 0.73 14.98
C VAL A 27 4.96 0.09 15.56
N VAL A 28 5.58 -0.81 14.80
CA VAL A 28 6.79 -1.53 15.21
C VAL A 28 7.56 -1.99 13.97
N GLY A 29 8.84 -2.27 14.13
CA GLY A 29 9.71 -2.70 13.05
C GLY A 29 10.52 -1.57 12.43
N GLY A 30 10.72 -1.61 11.13
CA GLY A 30 11.47 -0.62 10.38
C GLY A 30 12.41 -1.26 9.36
N PRO A 31 13.25 -0.44 8.69
CA PRO A 31 14.03 -0.88 7.53
C PRO A 31 15.05 -1.99 7.83
N ASP A 32 15.50 -2.10 9.08
CA ASP A 32 16.53 -3.06 9.47
C ASP A 32 15.95 -4.27 10.23
N THR A 33 14.65 -4.48 10.17
CA THR A 33 13.96 -5.55 10.90
C THR A 33 13.35 -6.56 9.93
N PRO A 34 13.08 -7.80 10.40
CA PRO A 34 12.44 -8.81 9.55
C PRO A 34 10.93 -8.67 9.46
N PHE A 35 10.32 -7.79 10.26
CA PHE A 35 8.87 -7.64 10.30
C PHE A 35 8.48 -6.23 10.72
N THR A 36 7.61 -5.59 9.94
CA THR A 36 7.13 -4.23 10.21
C THR A 36 5.62 -4.22 10.22
N THR A 37 5.04 -3.50 11.18
CA THR A 37 3.59 -3.34 11.29
C THR A 37 3.20 -1.88 11.15
N TYR A 38 2.20 -1.62 10.32
CA TYR A 38 1.58 -0.32 10.15
C TYR A 38 0.14 -0.35 10.64
N ARG A 39 -0.30 0.73 11.24
CA ARG A 39 -1.70 0.88 11.65
C ARG A 39 -2.55 1.27 10.45
N VAL A 40 -3.67 0.57 10.27
CA VAL A 40 -4.65 0.88 9.22
C VAL A 40 -6.04 0.84 9.84
N GLY A 41 -6.58 2.03 10.16
CA GLY A 41 -7.85 2.10 10.89
C GLY A 41 -7.80 1.31 12.20
N ASP A 42 -8.70 0.37 12.38
CA ASP A 42 -8.72 -0.53 13.55
C ASP A 42 -7.90 -1.80 13.35
N GLY A 43 -7.31 -1.97 12.18
CA GLY A 43 -6.49 -3.14 11.86
C GLY A 43 -5.04 -2.77 11.55
N PHE A 44 -4.35 -3.68 10.89
CA PHE A 44 -2.93 -3.54 10.61
C PHE A 44 -2.56 -4.04 9.22
N LEU A 45 -1.53 -3.43 8.65
CA LEU A 45 -0.80 -3.95 7.52
C LEU A 45 0.57 -4.38 8.04
N ASN A 46 0.91 -5.65 7.85
CA ASN A 46 2.23 -6.17 8.20
C ASN A 46 3.04 -6.37 6.94
N VAL A 47 4.35 -6.18 7.04
CA VAL A 47 5.31 -6.48 5.99
C VAL A 47 6.35 -7.44 6.57
N GLN A 48 6.50 -8.61 5.96
CA GLN A 48 7.43 -9.65 6.39
C GLN A 48 8.57 -9.79 5.41
N LEU A 49 9.79 -9.76 5.90
CA LEU A 49 10.97 -9.91 5.06
C LEU A 49 11.19 -11.37 4.67
N ASP A 50 11.34 -11.60 3.38
CA ASP A 50 11.85 -12.84 2.81
C ASP A 50 12.79 -12.45 1.66
N PRO A 51 14.12 -12.44 1.89
CA PRO A 51 15.08 -12.01 0.87
C PRO A 51 15.04 -12.82 -0.43
N ALA A 52 14.46 -14.04 -0.38
CA ALA A 52 14.31 -14.89 -1.55
C ALA A 52 13.01 -14.64 -2.32
N HIS A 53 12.16 -13.73 -1.83
CA HIS A 53 10.88 -13.44 -2.46
C HIS A 53 11.10 -12.79 -3.83
N ALA A 54 10.52 -13.38 -4.88
CA ALA A 54 10.52 -12.81 -6.22
C ALA A 54 9.39 -11.79 -6.36
N PRO A 55 9.57 -10.73 -7.18
CA PRO A 55 8.48 -9.80 -7.47
C PRO A 55 7.24 -10.54 -7.98
N VAL A 56 6.07 -10.05 -7.61
CA VAL A 56 4.79 -10.65 -8.00
C VAL A 56 4.61 -10.50 -9.51
N PRO A 57 4.58 -11.60 -10.30
CA PRO A 57 4.50 -11.51 -11.77
C PRO A 57 3.11 -11.17 -12.28
N ALA A 58 2.09 -11.44 -11.46
CA ALA A 58 0.70 -11.11 -11.76
C ALA A 58 -0.03 -10.87 -10.44
N ILE A 59 -1.07 -10.08 -10.47
CA ILE A 59 -1.80 -9.80 -9.23
C ILE A 59 -2.47 -11.09 -8.71
N TRP A 60 -2.28 -11.35 -7.41
CA TRP A 60 -2.96 -12.41 -6.68
C TRP A 60 -4.28 -11.91 -6.09
N GLY A 61 -4.47 -10.58 -6.08
CA GLY A 61 -5.54 -9.85 -5.48
C GLY A 61 -5.05 -8.44 -5.19
N ARG A 62 -5.76 -7.68 -4.40
CA ARG A 62 -5.31 -6.35 -3.99
C ARG A 62 -5.81 -6.03 -2.59
N VAL A 63 -5.08 -5.13 -1.92
CA VAL A 63 -5.53 -4.56 -0.65
C VAL A 63 -6.10 -3.18 -0.96
N ILE A 64 -7.31 -2.92 -0.50
CA ILE A 64 -7.99 -1.64 -0.71
C ILE A 64 -7.96 -0.86 0.60
N PHE A 65 -7.42 0.36 0.55
CA PHE A 65 -7.35 1.26 1.68
C PHE A 65 -8.35 2.40 1.48
N TRP A 66 -9.21 2.63 2.47
CA TRP A 66 -10.03 3.84 2.49
C TRP A 66 -9.14 5.03 2.83
N VAL A 67 -9.24 6.12 2.06
CA VAL A 67 -8.53 7.37 2.32
C VAL A 67 -9.51 8.53 2.26
N VAL A 68 -9.18 9.61 2.96
CA VAL A 68 -10.04 10.80 2.99
C VAL A 68 -10.01 11.53 1.65
N ASP A 69 -8.85 11.59 1.01
CA ASP A 69 -8.65 12.32 -0.23
C ASP A 69 -7.79 11.48 -1.19
N VAL A 70 -8.45 10.88 -2.18
CA VAL A 70 -7.81 10.00 -3.16
C VAL A 70 -6.82 10.76 -4.02
N ASP A 71 -7.18 11.96 -4.47
CA ASP A 71 -6.30 12.78 -5.32
C ASP A 71 -5.05 13.23 -4.57
N ALA A 72 -5.18 13.57 -3.29
CA ALA A 72 -4.03 13.94 -2.47
C ALA A 72 -3.07 12.76 -2.30
N MET A 73 -3.59 11.54 -2.11
CA MET A 73 -2.77 10.33 -2.02
C MET A 73 -2.04 10.07 -3.35
N TYR A 74 -2.73 10.25 -4.47
CA TYR A 74 -2.15 10.11 -5.80
C TYR A 74 -0.98 11.09 -5.99
N GLU A 75 -1.20 12.37 -5.69
CA GLU A 75 -0.16 13.39 -5.79
C GLU A 75 1.03 13.09 -4.86
N ARG A 76 0.76 12.59 -3.67
CA ARG A 76 1.79 12.20 -2.72
C ARG A 76 2.68 11.08 -3.28
N ALA A 77 2.08 10.09 -3.93
CA ALA A 77 2.83 9.01 -4.58
C ALA A 77 3.75 9.59 -5.67
N LEU A 78 3.24 10.48 -6.51
CA LEU A 78 4.02 11.12 -7.58
C LEU A 78 5.20 11.92 -7.02
N VAL A 79 4.96 12.72 -5.97
CA VAL A 79 6.00 13.54 -5.33
C VAL A 79 7.16 12.68 -4.82
N HIS A 80 6.86 11.47 -4.33
CA HIS A 80 7.88 10.55 -3.85
C HIS A 80 8.48 9.65 -4.94
N GLY A 81 8.11 9.88 -6.20
CA GLY A 81 8.70 9.16 -7.35
C GLY A 81 8.03 7.84 -7.69
N TYR A 82 6.90 7.52 -7.09
CA TYR A 82 6.14 6.32 -7.44
C TYR A 82 5.19 6.61 -8.59
N VAL A 83 4.98 5.62 -9.45
CA VAL A 83 4.15 5.77 -10.66
C VAL A 83 2.91 4.89 -10.53
N PRO A 84 1.74 5.48 -10.19
CA PRO A 84 0.50 4.72 -10.17
C PRO A 84 0.15 4.16 -11.54
N GLU A 85 -0.65 3.08 -11.55
CA GLU A 85 -1.10 2.43 -12.79
C GLU A 85 -2.06 3.28 -13.60
N MET A 86 -2.76 4.20 -12.92
CA MET A 86 -3.83 5.00 -13.51
C MET A 86 -4.01 6.28 -12.72
N GLU A 87 -4.63 7.27 -13.33
CA GLU A 87 -5.09 8.45 -12.62
C GLU A 87 -6.34 8.12 -11.78
N PRO A 88 -6.62 8.89 -10.70
CA PRO A 88 -7.85 8.71 -9.95
C PRO A 88 -9.09 8.75 -10.86
N THR A 89 -9.97 7.81 -10.66
CA THR A 89 -11.13 7.57 -11.52
C THR A 89 -12.38 7.33 -10.68
N ASP A 90 -13.51 7.87 -11.13
CA ASP A 90 -14.81 7.60 -10.52
C ASP A 90 -15.39 6.35 -11.15
N ALA A 91 -15.58 5.31 -10.32
CA ALA A 91 -16.15 4.05 -10.77
C ALA A 91 -17.67 4.09 -10.79
N PRO A 92 -18.33 3.35 -11.71
CA PRO A 92 -19.78 3.33 -11.77
C PRO A 92 -20.47 2.78 -10.53
N TRP A 93 -19.75 2.05 -9.67
CA TRP A 93 -20.29 1.55 -8.40
C TRP A 93 -20.19 2.54 -7.24
N GLY A 94 -19.76 3.79 -7.49
CA GLY A 94 -19.83 4.86 -6.50
C GLY A 94 -18.57 5.08 -5.68
N GLU A 95 -17.42 4.74 -6.22
CA GLU A 95 -16.12 4.95 -5.57
C GLU A 95 -15.17 5.72 -6.48
N ARG A 96 -14.34 6.58 -5.87
CA ARG A 96 -13.17 7.15 -6.55
C ARG A 96 -11.94 6.40 -6.08
N TYR A 97 -11.07 5.99 -7.00
CA TYR A 97 -9.94 5.13 -6.67
C TYR A 97 -8.79 5.26 -7.65
N PHE A 98 -7.61 4.78 -7.24
CA PHE A 98 -6.51 4.46 -8.15
C PHE A 98 -5.74 3.26 -7.60
N HIS A 99 -4.96 2.62 -8.47
CA HIS A 99 -4.11 1.48 -8.12
C HIS A 99 -2.64 1.85 -8.18
N LEU A 100 -1.85 1.26 -7.29
CA LEU A 100 -0.42 1.48 -7.19
C LEU A 100 0.24 0.17 -6.76
N HIS A 101 1.32 -0.23 -7.42
CA HIS A 101 2.11 -1.38 -6.98
C HIS A 101 3.12 -0.94 -5.92
N ASP A 102 3.28 -1.76 -4.88
CA ASP A 102 4.37 -1.58 -3.93
C ASP A 102 5.70 -2.09 -4.54
N PRO A 103 6.86 -1.93 -3.85
CA PRO A 103 8.15 -2.35 -4.43
C PRO A 103 8.25 -3.83 -4.79
N ASP A 104 7.42 -4.69 -4.21
CA ASP A 104 7.41 -6.12 -4.48
C ASP A 104 6.35 -6.53 -5.52
N GLY A 105 5.61 -5.58 -6.07
CA GLY A 105 4.60 -5.83 -7.08
C GLY A 105 3.21 -6.15 -6.52
N HIS A 106 3.00 -6.03 -5.22
CA HIS A 106 1.65 -6.18 -4.66
C HIS A 106 0.79 -5.00 -5.09
N GLU A 107 -0.39 -5.28 -5.61
CA GLU A 107 -1.30 -4.22 -6.05
C GLU A 107 -2.10 -3.67 -4.88
N LEU A 108 -2.01 -2.36 -4.69
CA LEU A 108 -2.77 -1.61 -3.69
C LEU A 108 -3.81 -0.74 -4.39
N SER A 109 -4.93 -0.52 -3.73
CA SER A 109 -5.94 0.43 -4.19
C SER A 109 -6.19 1.44 -3.07
N PHE A 110 -6.26 2.71 -3.44
CA PHE A 110 -6.65 3.78 -2.54
C PHE A 110 -7.98 4.32 -3.01
N ALA A 111 -8.98 4.31 -2.14
CA ALA A 111 -10.36 4.55 -2.53
C ALA A 111 -11.14 5.34 -1.50
N LYS A 112 -12.23 5.96 -1.94
CA LYS A 112 -13.21 6.57 -1.06
C LYS A 112 -14.60 6.46 -1.70
N LEU A 113 -15.64 6.52 -0.89
CA LEU A 113 -16.99 6.63 -1.39
C LEU A 113 -17.23 8.02 -1.99
N LEU A 114 -18.00 8.09 -3.10
CA LEU A 114 -18.30 9.36 -3.76
C LEU A 114 -19.39 10.14 -3.03
N SER A 115 -20.19 9.49 -2.20
CA SER A 115 -21.26 10.17 -1.47
C SER A 115 -21.49 9.60 -0.09
#